data_879b18f3ed7fd5af2ff42df5cca80d0f
#
_entry.id   879b18f3ed7fd5af2ff42df5cca80d0f
#
_cell.length_a   1.000
_cell.length_b   1.000
_cell.length_c   1.000
_cell.angle_alpha   90.00
_cell.angle_beta   90.00
_cell.angle_gamma   90.00
#
_symmetry.space_group_name_H-M   'P 1'
#
loop_
_entity.id
_entity.type
_entity.pdbx_description
1 polymer ?
#
loop_
_entity_poly.entity_id
_entity_poly.type
_entity_poly.pdbx_seq_one_letter_code
_entity_poly.pdbx_strand_id
1 'polypeptide(L)'
;MQAYIRFNKSLYYTLHYHEKKQKLGVAECLAAGNFLKDLQELDLRDKQYHLQRLTSLNETVTNRVLHIELTFHPTDKLRNREMVKLAEEYLQRMKLAHQPYLVYRHCDTIHPHMHLVMPGVQKDATRLVLSPADYHKSWNIVRDITLQYHLVQSLTAEERRQRPEQALKIKHREMALRPAIDRVLSKVLSQYKYSSMDALNAHLRLYNIEAYRGKEGSDMYIHRGLVFRVLDESGKPLAAYFKASDFDNKPTLDKLEKRMAETLKEELRQQHRQRVTTLLEWNITKKSMDLSTLEKVLQREQISIVWMKEGRGDTQKVFYVDHSTRAVFDGKELGNGYDAATLRQRLPQTQVQEQKQTLQHRQRHRLRYEL
;
A
#
# COMPACT_ATOMS: atom_id res chain seq x y z
N MET A 1 -9.23 0.49 15.68
CA MET A 1 -9.76 -0.68 14.91
C MET A 1 -10.47 -0.20 13.64
N GLN A 2 -10.51 -0.99 12.56
CA GLN A 2 -11.27 -0.74 11.32
C GLN A 2 -11.97 -2.03 10.90
N ALA A 3 -13.14 -1.92 10.24
CA ALA A 3 -13.82 -3.06 9.64
C ALA A 3 -13.96 -2.86 8.12
N TYR A 4 -13.65 -3.90 7.36
CA TYR A 4 -13.87 -3.97 5.93
C TYR A 4 -14.78 -5.16 5.62
N ILE A 5 -15.94 -4.90 5.03
CA ILE A 5 -16.99 -5.89 4.79
C ILE A 5 -17.12 -6.12 3.28
N ARG A 6 -17.09 -7.38 2.88
CA ARG A 6 -17.29 -7.78 1.48
C ARG A 6 -18.01 -9.10 1.37
N PHE A 7 -18.66 -9.34 0.24
CA PHE A 7 -19.19 -10.63 -0.15
C PHE A 7 -18.33 -11.28 -1.21
N ASN A 8 -17.98 -12.55 -0.99
CA ASN A 8 -17.23 -13.36 -1.94
C ASN A 8 -18.16 -14.37 -2.63
N LYS A 9 -17.87 -14.68 -3.90
CA LYS A 9 -18.66 -15.64 -4.69
C LYS A 9 -18.39 -17.10 -4.31
N SER A 10 -17.17 -17.42 -3.87
CA SER A 10 -16.73 -18.80 -3.63
C SER A 10 -16.30 -19.02 -2.20
N LEU A 11 -17.00 -19.93 -1.52
CA LEU A 11 -16.64 -20.45 -0.21
C LEU A 11 -15.33 -21.22 -0.27
N TYR A 12 -15.16 -22.07 -1.29
CA TYR A 12 -13.97 -22.86 -1.50
C TYR A 12 -12.70 -22.00 -1.55
N TYR A 13 -12.64 -21.01 -2.44
CA TYR A 13 -11.48 -20.14 -2.55
C TYR A 13 -11.25 -19.30 -1.29
N THR A 14 -12.30 -18.85 -0.62
CA THR A 14 -12.17 -18.07 0.62
C THR A 14 -11.56 -18.91 1.74
N LEU A 15 -12.05 -20.12 1.98
CA LEU A 15 -11.49 -21.02 3.00
C LEU A 15 -10.07 -21.45 2.68
N HIS A 16 -9.83 -21.91 1.44
CA HIS A 16 -8.49 -22.37 1.03
C HIS A 16 -7.44 -21.26 1.12
N TYR A 17 -7.81 -20.01 0.92
CA TYR A 17 -6.91 -18.87 1.12
C TYR A 17 -6.43 -18.78 2.58
N HIS A 18 -7.33 -18.86 3.55
CA HIS A 18 -6.99 -18.79 4.97
C HIS A 18 -6.23 -20.04 5.45
N GLU A 19 -6.70 -21.21 5.07
CA GLU A 19 -6.05 -22.47 5.42
C GLU A 19 -4.67 -22.65 4.81
N LYS A 20 -4.46 -22.15 3.57
CA LYS A 20 -3.13 -22.08 2.98
C LYS A 20 -2.18 -21.19 3.79
N LYS A 21 -2.64 -20.03 4.24
CA LYS A 21 -1.85 -19.16 5.11
C LYS A 21 -1.57 -19.78 6.48
N GLN A 22 -2.53 -20.53 7.02
CA GLN A 22 -2.32 -21.28 8.26
C GLN A 22 -1.23 -22.35 8.09
N LYS A 23 -1.25 -23.10 6.99
CA LYS A 23 -0.18 -24.07 6.66
C LYS A 23 1.19 -23.41 6.49
N LEU A 24 1.24 -22.16 6.03
CA LEU A 24 2.47 -21.37 5.91
C LEU A 24 2.91 -20.74 7.25
N GLY A 25 2.17 -20.93 8.35
CA GLY A 25 2.49 -20.38 9.67
C GLY A 25 2.27 -18.87 9.79
N VAL A 26 1.57 -18.25 8.82
CA VAL A 26 1.27 -16.79 8.82
C VAL A 26 -0.19 -16.46 9.12
N ALA A 27 -0.99 -17.48 9.45
CA ALA A 27 -2.35 -17.34 9.93
C ALA A 27 -2.68 -18.44 10.95
N GLU A 28 -3.72 -18.20 11.75
CA GLU A 28 -4.23 -19.13 12.76
C GLU A 28 -5.76 -19.02 12.82
N CYS A 29 -6.46 -20.17 12.83
CA CYS A 29 -7.89 -20.19 13.10
C CYS A 29 -8.12 -20.11 14.61
N LEU A 30 -8.70 -19.01 15.08
CA LEU A 30 -8.85 -18.74 16.51
C LEU A 30 -10.17 -19.23 17.10
N ALA A 31 -11.24 -19.26 16.29
CA ALA A 31 -12.56 -19.66 16.73
C ALA A 31 -13.44 -20.19 15.59
N ALA A 32 -14.35 -21.06 15.93
CA ALA A 32 -15.41 -21.58 15.07
C ALA A 32 -16.76 -21.49 15.83
N GLY A 33 -17.48 -20.40 15.59
CA GLY A 33 -18.76 -20.17 16.25
C GLY A 33 -19.92 -20.86 15.56
N ASN A 34 -20.82 -21.48 16.35
CA ASN A 34 -21.99 -22.22 15.89
C ASN A 34 -21.66 -23.43 14.99
N PHE A 35 -20.53 -24.05 15.21
CA PHE A 35 -20.17 -25.35 14.65
C PHE A 35 -20.59 -26.47 15.63
N LEU A 36 -20.74 -27.70 15.11
CA LEU A 36 -21.13 -28.87 15.92
C LEU A 36 -19.94 -29.52 16.65
N LYS A 37 -18.73 -29.27 16.17
CA LYS A 37 -17.46 -29.77 16.72
C LYS A 37 -16.65 -28.62 17.29
N ASP A 38 -15.83 -28.91 18.27
CA ASP A 38 -14.86 -27.95 18.78
C ASP A 38 -13.77 -27.63 17.73
N LEU A 39 -13.17 -26.44 17.82
CA LEU A 39 -12.20 -25.97 16.83
C LEU A 39 -11.04 -26.95 16.62
N GLN A 40 -10.56 -27.59 17.68
CA GLN A 40 -9.45 -28.54 17.66
C GLN A 40 -9.77 -29.82 16.87
N GLU A 41 -11.04 -30.15 16.73
CA GLU A 41 -11.53 -31.34 16.01
C GLU A 41 -11.93 -31.05 14.57
N LEU A 42 -11.91 -29.76 14.17
CA LEU A 42 -12.32 -29.32 12.84
C LEU A 42 -11.15 -29.34 11.84
N ASP A 43 -11.25 -30.21 10.86
CA ASP A 43 -10.41 -30.12 9.67
C ASP A 43 -10.99 -29.17 8.61
N LEU A 44 -10.28 -28.95 7.50
CA LEU A 44 -10.75 -28.12 6.40
C LEU A 44 -12.04 -28.65 5.76
N ARG A 45 -12.21 -29.98 5.71
CA ARG A 45 -13.41 -30.61 5.11
C ARG A 45 -14.62 -30.39 6.01
N ASP A 46 -14.46 -30.50 7.33
CA ASP A 46 -15.52 -30.21 8.30
C ASP A 46 -15.97 -28.75 8.19
N LYS A 47 -15.02 -27.80 8.18
CA LYS A 47 -15.29 -26.36 8.01
C LYS A 47 -16.03 -26.07 6.73
N GLN A 48 -15.54 -26.62 5.62
CA GLN A 48 -16.14 -26.45 4.30
C GLN A 48 -17.56 -27.05 4.26
N TYR A 49 -17.71 -28.29 4.71
CA TYR A 49 -19.00 -29.01 4.71
C TYR A 49 -20.06 -28.26 5.52
N HIS A 50 -19.71 -27.81 6.72
CA HIS A 50 -20.65 -27.11 7.60
C HIS A 50 -21.15 -25.80 6.99
N LEU A 51 -20.27 -24.98 6.46
CA LEU A 51 -20.63 -23.72 5.81
C LEU A 51 -21.32 -23.93 4.45
N GLN A 52 -20.93 -24.98 3.70
CA GLN A 52 -21.52 -25.30 2.40
C GLN A 52 -22.98 -25.77 2.54
N ARG A 53 -23.34 -26.51 3.59
CA ARG A 53 -24.73 -26.91 3.87
C ARG A 53 -25.67 -25.70 3.86
N LEU A 54 -25.27 -24.56 4.43
CA LEU A 54 -26.11 -23.37 4.45
C LEU A 54 -26.11 -22.68 3.07
N THR A 55 -24.96 -22.58 2.41
CA THR A 55 -24.93 -21.97 1.07
C THR A 55 -25.68 -22.78 0.01
N SER A 56 -25.87 -24.09 0.23
CA SER A 56 -26.66 -24.96 -0.65
C SER A 56 -28.18 -24.87 -0.44
N LEU A 57 -28.63 -24.25 0.66
CA LEU A 57 -30.06 -24.03 0.87
C LEU A 57 -30.67 -23.06 -0.16
N ASN A 58 -29.83 -22.20 -0.78
CA ASN A 58 -30.29 -21.28 -1.80
C ASN A 58 -29.22 -21.12 -2.90
N GLU A 59 -29.40 -21.85 -3.97
CA GLU A 59 -28.45 -21.88 -5.11
C GLU A 59 -28.50 -20.60 -5.97
N THR A 60 -29.57 -19.82 -5.86
CA THR A 60 -29.69 -18.55 -6.61
C THR A 60 -28.78 -17.45 -6.04
N VAL A 61 -28.27 -17.60 -4.82
CA VAL A 61 -27.37 -16.65 -4.19
C VAL A 61 -25.97 -16.79 -4.73
N THR A 62 -25.52 -15.81 -5.54
CA THR A 62 -24.17 -15.75 -6.12
C THR A 62 -23.10 -15.32 -5.13
N ASN A 63 -23.45 -14.45 -4.19
CA ASN A 63 -22.56 -13.93 -3.14
C ASN A 63 -22.62 -14.83 -1.90
N ARG A 64 -21.94 -15.98 -1.97
CA ARG A 64 -22.10 -17.11 -1.04
C ARG A 64 -21.41 -16.95 0.30
N VAL A 65 -20.52 -15.98 0.44
CA VAL A 65 -19.69 -15.80 1.65
C VAL A 65 -19.66 -14.36 2.07
N LEU A 66 -20.05 -14.08 3.30
CA LEU A 66 -19.75 -12.80 3.94
C LEU A 66 -18.34 -12.90 4.56
N HIS A 67 -17.47 -11.99 4.19
CA HIS A 67 -16.09 -11.91 4.64
C HIS A 67 -15.84 -10.52 5.23
N ILE A 68 -15.58 -10.49 6.54
CA ILE A 68 -15.30 -9.26 7.28
C ILE A 68 -13.85 -9.29 7.74
N GLU A 69 -13.12 -8.22 7.49
CA GLU A 69 -11.77 -8.03 8.00
C GLU A 69 -11.80 -6.96 9.09
N LEU A 70 -11.29 -7.30 10.27
CA LEU A 70 -11.08 -6.37 11.37
C LEU A 70 -9.59 -6.12 11.54
N THR A 71 -9.15 -4.88 11.32
CA THR A 71 -7.74 -4.48 11.35
C THR A 71 -7.48 -3.56 12.54
N PHE A 72 -6.36 -3.77 13.23
CA PHE A 72 -5.93 -3.05 14.41
C PHE A 72 -4.69 -2.23 14.15
N HIS A 73 -4.40 -1.30 15.05
CA HIS A 73 -3.15 -0.54 14.97
C HIS A 73 -1.96 -1.44 15.39
N PRO A 74 -0.75 -1.28 14.81
CA PRO A 74 0.41 -2.10 15.16
C PRO A 74 0.81 -2.06 16.65
N THR A 75 0.45 -0.99 17.35
CA THR A 75 0.70 -0.85 18.79
C THR A 75 -0.35 -1.52 19.67
N ASP A 76 -1.49 -1.94 19.09
CA ASP A 76 -2.52 -2.71 19.81
C ASP A 76 -2.03 -4.15 19.97
N LYS A 77 -1.45 -4.44 21.13
CA LYS A 77 -0.91 -5.77 21.47
C LYS A 77 -2.04 -6.71 21.91
N LEU A 78 -2.84 -7.18 20.97
CA LEU A 78 -3.97 -8.07 21.24
C LEU A 78 -3.55 -9.53 21.28
N ARG A 79 -3.89 -10.24 22.37
CA ARG A 79 -3.76 -11.68 22.48
C ARG A 79 -4.90 -12.38 21.74
N ASN A 80 -4.73 -13.65 21.38
CA ASN A 80 -5.76 -14.44 20.68
C ASN A 80 -7.15 -14.38 21.36
N ARG A 81 -7.19 -14.53 22.68
CA ARG A 81 -8.44 -14.42 23.46
C ARG A 81 -9.14 -13.07 23.31
N GLU A 82 -8.37 -12.00 23.29
CA GLU A 82 -8.89 -10.64 23.13
C GLU A 82 -9.44 -10.44 21.72
N MET A 83 -8.74 -10.96 20.71
CA MET A 83 -9.21 -10.90 19.33
C MET A 83 -10.51 -11.66 19.14
N VAL A 84 -10.64 -12.89 19.70
CA VAL A 84 -11.88 -13.67 19.66
C VAL A 84 -13.02 -12.90 20.33
N LYS A 85 -12.80 -12.35 21.52
CA LYS A 85 -13.81 -11.56 22.24
C LYS A 85 -14.28 -10.34 21.43
N LEU A 86 -13.36 -9.63 20.78
CA LEU A 86 -13.69 -8.49 19.92
C LEU A 86 -14.48 -8.92 18.67
N ALA A 87 -14.15 -10.09 18.09
CA ALA A 87 -14.88 -10.65 16.95
C ALA A 87 -16.33 -11.00 17.34
N GLU A 88 -16.50 -11.70 18.46
CA GLU A 88 -17.80 -12.10 18.99
C GLU A 88 -18.68 -10.88 19.33
N GLU A 89 -18.11 -9.89 20.02
CA GLU A 89 -18.84 -8.67 20.35
C GLU A 89 -19.24 -7.90 19.09
N TYR A 90 -18.35 -7.80 18.10
CA TYR A 90 -18.67 -7.17 16.83
C TYR A 90 -19.81 -7.90 16.11
N LEU A 91 -19.74 -9.23 16.01
CA LEU A 91 -20.79 -10.05 15.39
C LEU A 91 -22.13 -9.95 16.13
N GLN A 92 -22.11 -9.94 17.46
CA GLN A 92 -23.30 -9.78 18.28
C GLN A 92 -23.99 -8.44 18.03
N ARG A 93 -23.22 -7.34 18.06
CA ARG A 93 -23.75 -6.00 17.79
C ARG A 93 -24.23 -5.83 16.34
N MET A 94 -23.59 -6.50 15.38
CA MET A 94 -24.04 -6.56 13.98
C MET A 94 -25.28 -7.47 13.80
N LYS A 95 -25.72 -8.22 14.83
CA LYS A 95 -26.78 -9.24 14.76
C LYS A 95 -26.43 -10.41 13.82
N LEU A 96 -25.14 -10.74 13.69
CA LEU A 96 -24.63 -11.82 12.84
C LEU A 96 -24.16 -13.04 13.65
N ALA A 97 -24.13 -12.97 14.98
CA ALA A 97 -23.59 -14.00 15.86
C ALA A 97 -24.38 -15.34 15.82
N HIS A 98 -25.60 -15.34 15.26
CA HIS A 98 -26.41 -16.55 15.09
C HIS A 98 -26.01 -17.41 13.88
N GLN A 99 -25.21 -16.83 12.96
CA GLN A 99 -24.66 -17.57 11.82
C GLN A 99 -23.43 -18.39 12.24
N PRO A 100 -23.10 -19.51 11.58
CA PRO A 100 -21.80 -20.14 11.76
C PRO A 100 -20.72 -19.25 11.17
N TYR A 101 -19.62 -19.10 11.92
CA TYR A 101 -18.49 -18.26 11.50
C TYR A 101 -17.14 -18.86 11.90
N LEU A 102 -16.11 -18.53 11.15
CA LEU A 102 -14.72 -18.81 11.46
C LEU A 102 -13.96 -17.50 11.67
N VAL A 103 -13.08 -17.49 12.65
CA VAL A 103 -12.18 -16.35 12.93
C VAL A 103 -10.76 -16.75 12.62
N TYR A 104 -10.14 -16.11 11.63
CA TYR A 104 -8.73 -16.32 11.27
C TYR A 104 -7.92 -15.07 11.62
N ARG A 105 -6.93 -15.20 12.49
CA ARG A 105 -5.90 -14.20 12.70
C ARG A 105 -4.83 -14.34 11.63
N HIS A 106 -4.39 -13.22 11.06
CA HIS A 106 -3.27 -13.16 10.15
C HIS A 106 -2.11 -12.36 10.73
N CYS A 107 -0.87 -12.84 10.48
CA CYS A 107 0.38 -12.23 10.94
C CYS A 107 1.30 -11.84 9.78
N ASP A 108 0.78 -11.73 8.57
CA ASP A 108 1.53 -11.47 7.34
C ASP A 108 1.63 -9.98 6.99
N THR A 109 1.14 -9.11 7.86
CA THR A 109 1.26 -7.64 7.74
C THR A 109 1.64 -7.04 9.08
N ILE A 110 2.16 -5.80 9.08
CA ILE A 110 2.48 -5.08 10.33
C ILE A 110 1.23 -4.69 11.13
N HIS A 111 0.06 -4.62 10.49
CA HIS A 111 -1.20 -4.38 11.16
C HIS A 111 -1.80 -5.72 11.60
N PRO A 112 -1.93 -5.98 12.90
CA PRO A 112 -2.68 -7.14 13.37
C PRO A 112 -4.08 -7.10 12.77
N HIS A 113 -4.53 -8.20 12.17
CA HIS A 113 -5.86 -8.26 11.59
C HIS A 113 -6.45 -9.65 11.69
N MET A 114 -7.76 -9.71 11.66
CA MET A 114 -8.49 -10.97 11.65
C MET A 114 -9.60 -10.93 10.62
N HIS A 115 -9.91 -12.11 10.11
CA HIS A 115 -10.97 -12.32 9.13
C HIS A 115 -12.09 -13.16 9.75
N LEU A 116 -13.31 -12.66 9.61
CA LEU A 116 -14.53 -13.37 9.96
C LEU A 116 -15.13 -13.91 8.66
N VAL A 117 -15.28 -15.22 8.57
CA VAL A 117 -15.79 -15.91 7.37
C VAL A 117 -17.07 -16.61 7.74
N MET A 118 -18.19 -16.29 7.06
CA MET A 118 -19.50 -16.88 7.31
C MET A 118 -20.30 -17.06 6.02
N PRO A 119 -21.31 -17.95 5.98
CA PRO A 119 -22.14 -18.13 4.79
C PRO A 119 -22.97 -16.88 4.47
N GLY A 120 -23.17 -16.60 3.19
CA GLY A 120 -24.03 -15.53 2.68
C GLY A 120 -25.51 -15.94 2.58
N VAL A 121 -25.87 -17.14 3.08
CA VAL A 121 -27.22 -17.68 3.16
C VAL A 121 -27.53 -17.99 4.61
N GLN A 122 -28.70 -17.61 5.06
CA GLN A 122 -29.16 -17.81 6.45
C GLN A 122 -29.79 -19.21 6.62
N LYS A 123 -30.07 -19.60 7.89
CA LYS A 123 -30.65 -20.89 8.21
C LYS A 123 -32.06 -21.12 7.62
N ASP A 124 -32.77 -20.03 7.34
CA ASP A 124 -34.09 -20.03 6.70
C ASP A 124 -34.02 -19.99 5.15
N ALA A 125 -32.85 -20.29 4.59
CA ALA A 125 -32.55 -20.22 3.17
C ALA A 125 -32.64 -18.81 2.55
N THR A 126 -32.83 -17.75 3.32
CA THR A 126 -32.82 -16.39 2.81
C THR A 126 -31.39 -15.91 2.55
N ARG A 127 -31.24 -15.01 1.58
CA ARG A 127 -29.94 -14.34 1.33
C ARG A 127 -29.61 -13.39 2.48
N LEU A 128 -28.40 -13.48 3.00
CA LEU A 128 -27.86 -12.48 3.91
C LEU A 128 -27.59 -11.18 3.15
N VAL A 129 -28.28 -10.12 3.51
CA VAL A 129 -28.17 -8.80 2.89
C VAL A 129 -27.72 -7.80 3.93
N LEU A 130 -26.75 -6.97 3.58
CA LEU A 130 -26.36 -5.80 4.36
C LEU A 130 -26.79 -4.54 3.62
N SER A 131 -27.62 -3.74 4.24
CA SER A 131 -28.08 -2.46 3.75
C SER A 131 -27.02 -1.37 3.96
N PRO A 132 -27.09 -0.21 3.29
CA PRO A 132 -26.23 0.94 3.60
C PRO A 132 -26.23 1.31 5.09
N ALA A 133 -27.37 1.18 5.77
CA ALA A 133 -27.49 1.41 7.22
C ALA A 133 -26.65 0.43 8.04
N ASP A 134 -26.49 -0.81 7.59
CA ASP A 134 -25.64 -1.79 8.28
C ASP A 134 -24.16 -1.47 8.19
N TYR A 135 -23.70 -0.86 7.09
CA TYR A 135 -22.33 -0.35 6.97
C TYR A 135 -22.09 0.82 7.91
N HIS A 136 -23.05 1.75 8.04
CA HIS A 136 -22.97 2.82 9.04
C HIS A 136 -23.01 2.28 10.48
N LYS A 137 -23.84 1.30 10.73
CA LYS A 137 -23.89 0.58 12.01
C LYS A 137 -22.55 -0.07 12.34
N SER A 138 -21.95 -0.78 11.38
CA SER A 138 -20.61 -1.36 11.52
C SER A 138 -19.57 -0.32 11.92
N TRP A 139 -19.58 0.86 11.27
CA TRP A 139 -18.67 1.95 11.60
C TRP A 139 -18.83 2.44 13.04
N ASN A 140 -20.06 2.63 13.50
CA ASN A 140 -20.36 3.02 14.89
C ASN A 140 -19.90 1.95 15.89
N ILE A 141 -20.18 0.67 15.61
CA ILE A 141 -19.75 -0.46 16.45
C ILE A 141 -18.22 -0.49 16.57
N VAL A 142 -17.50 -0.33 15.47
CA VAL A 142 -16.03 -0.28 15.44
C VAL A 142 -15.51 0.86 16.30
N ARG A 143 -16.12 2.05 16.21
CA ARG A 143 -15.75 3.21 17.03
C ARG A 143 -15.97 2.93 18.51
N ASP A 144 -17.15 2.39 18.87
CA ASP A 144 -17.50 2.13 20.25
C ASP A 144 -16.63 1.04 20.88
N ILE A 145 -16.36 -0.07 20.15
CA ILE A 145 -15.41 -1.11 20.58
C ILE A 145 -14.00 -0.51 20.75
N THR A 146 -13.56 0.34 19.82
CA THR A 146 -12.25 0.99 19.90
C THR A 146 -12.10 1.83 21.17
N LEU A 147 -13.15 2.56 21.56
CA LEU A 147 -13.18 3.34 22.78
C LEU A 147 -13.24 2.45 24.04
N GLN A 148 -14.15 1.46 24.05
CA GLN A 148 -14.41 0.55 25.19
C GLN A 148 -13.16 -0.26 25.55
N TYR A 149 -12.38 -0.69 24.57
CA TYR A 149 -11.18 -1.51 24.77
C TYR A 149 -9.89 -0.68 24.73
N HIS A 150 -9.97 0.63 24.76
CA HIS A 150 -8.81 1.56 24.72
C HIS A 150 -7.86 1.27 23.56
N LEU A 151 -8.40 0.82 22.43
CA LEU A 151 -7.61 0.58 21.24
C LEU A 151 -7.26 1.92 20.55
N VAL A 152 -6.18 1.93 19.79
CA VAL A 152 -5.81 3.11 19.01
C VAL A 152 -6.91 3.43 18.00
N GLN A 153 -7.47 4.62 18.10
CA GLN A 153 -8.49 5.07 17.18
C GLN A 153 -7.94 5.15 15.77
N SER A 154 -8.70 4.60 14.82
CA SER A 154 -8.44 4.89 13.42
C SER A 154 -8.64 6.37 13.18
N LEU A 155 -7.65 7.00 12.58
CA LEU A 155 -7.76 8.41 12.17
C LEU A 155 -8.99 8.59 11.29
N THR A 156 -9.74 9.65 11.51
CA THR A 156 -10.82 10.08 10.62
C THR A 156 -10.26 10.34 9.21
N ALA A 157 -11.12 10.39 8.19
CA ALA A 157 -10.67 10.72 6.84
C ALA A 157 -9.94 12.09 6.79
N GLU A 158 -10.33 13.01 7.65
CA GLU A 158 -9.73 14.34 7.80
C GLU A 158 -8.38 14.30 8.48
N GLU A 159 -8.25 13.58 9.59
CA GLU A 159 -6.97 13.36 10.28
C GLU A 159 -5.99 12.55 9.43
N ARG A 160 -6.47 11.60 8.59
CA ARG A 160 -5.63 10.90 7.60
C ARG A 160 -5.11 11.85 6.52
N ARG A 161 -5.90 12.83 6.11
CA ARG A 161 -5.45 13.86 5.15
C ARG A 161 -4.40 14.78 5.75
N GLN A 162 -4.44 15.02 7.05
CA GLN A 162 -3.53 15.94 7.76
C GLN A 162 -2.23 15.26 8.21
N ARG A 163 -2.22 13.93 8.48
CA ARG A 163 -0.96 13.20 8.73
C ARG A 163 -0.35 12.79 7.41
N PRO A 164 0.94 13.12 7.15
CA PRO A 164 1.69 12.42 6.13
C PRO A 164 1.80 10.95 6.59
N GLU A 165 0.90 10.09 6.11
CA GLU A 165 1.13 8.66 6.20
C GLU A 165 2.46 8.42 5.50
N GLN A 166 3.48 8.06 6.27
CA GLN A 166 4.64 7.39 5.71
C GLN A 166 4.10 6.08 5.14
N ALA A 167 3.73 6.09 3.87
CA ALA A 167 3.43 4.88 3.16
C ALA A 167 4.72 4.04 3.26
N LEU A 168 4.62 2.90 3.91
CA LEU A 168 5.74 2.01 4.10
C LEU A 168 6.29 1.62 2.73
N LYS A 169 7.59 1.77 2.56
CA LYS A 169 8.29 1.24 1.37
C LYS A 169 7.89 -0.22 1.21
N ILE A 170 7.51 -0.61 0.01
CA ILE A 170 7.14 -1.98 -0.27
C ILE A 170 8.38 -2.85 -0.15
N LYS A 171 8.29 -3.84 0.73
CA LYS A 171 9.32 -4.86 0.93
C LYS A 171 8.81 -6.18 0.38
N HIS A 172 9.45 -6.67 -0.67
CA HIS A 172 9.02 -7.83 -1.45
C HIS A 172 8.75 -9.09 -0.61
N ARG A 173 9.51 -9.31 0.45
CA ARG A 173 9.43 -10.54 1.26
C ARG A 173 8.50 -10.45 2.47
N GLU A 174 8.02 -9.26 2.81
CA GLU A 174 7.36 -9.00 4.10
C GLU A 174 5.85 -8.74 3.99
N MET A 175 5.28 -8.59 2.78
CA MET A 175 3.87 -8.21 2.62
C MET A 175 3.20 -8.73 1.35
N ALA A 176 1.87 -8.79 1.36
CA ALA A 176 1.07 -9.04 0.17
C ALA A 176 1.20 -7.86 -0.81
N LEU A 177 1.95 -8.06 -1.90
CA LEU A 177 2.37 -6.99 -2.81
C LEU A 177 1.21 -6.22 -3.44
N ARG A 178 0.20 -6.93 -3.98
CA ARG A 178 -0.91 -6.30 -4.70
C ARG A 178 -1.72 -5.30 -3.84
N PRO A 179 -2.20 -5.66 -2.62
CA PRO A 179 -2.90 -4.71 -1.76
C PRO A 179 -2.01 -3.55 -1.28
N ALA A 180 -0.70 -3.80 -1.13
CA ALA A 180 0.24 -2.75 -0.75
C ALA A 180 0.42 -1.74 -1.89
N ILE A 181 0.61 -2.23 -3.13
CA ILE A 181 0.69 -1.40 -4.32
C ILE A 181 -0.61 -0.62 -4.53
N ASP A 182 -1.78 -1.26 -4.39
CA ASP A 182 -3.07 -0.60 -4.56
C ASP A 182 -3.24 0.58 -3.60
N ARG A 183 -2.86 0.42 -2.33
CA ARG A 183 -2.86 1.53 -1.36
C ARG A 183 -1.96 2.69 -1.76
N VAL A 184 -0.74 2.39 -2.22
CA VAL A 184 0.19 3.42 -2.70
C VAL A 184 -0.36 4.12 -3.93
N LEU A 185 -0.83 3.37 -4.93
CA LEU A 185 -1.41 3.93 -6.15
C LEU A 185 -2.64 4.78 -5.85
N SER A 186 -3.55 4.29 -5.01
CA SER A 186 -4.74 5.05 -4.61
C SER A 186 -4.37 6.39 -3.98
N LYS A 187 -3.32 6.45 -3.14
CA LYS A 187 -2.84 7.68 -2.53
C LYS A 187 -2.13 8.59 -3.54
N VAL A 188 -1.12 8.06 -4.24
CA VAL A 188 -0.30 8.83 -5.18
C VAL A 188 -1.16 9.39 -6.31
N LEU A 189 -1.99 8.52 -6.92
CA LEU A 189 -2.80 8.92 -8.07
C LEU A 189 -3.97 9.83 -7.69
N SER A 190 -4.54 9.73 -6.49
CA SER A 190 -5.67 10.60 -6.10
C SER A 190 -5.24 11.96 -5.58
N GLN A 191 -4.10 12.03 -4.89
CA GLN A 191 -3.72 13.21 -4.12
C GLN A 191 -2.64 14.08 -4.77
N TYR A 192 -1.72 13.46 -5.55
CA TYR A 192 -0.57 14.19 -6.09
C TYR A 192 -0.78 14.60 -7.55
N LYS A 193 -0.12 15.71 -7.90
CA LYS A 193 -0.11 16.31 -9.23
C LYS A 193 1.27 16.10 -9.86
N TYR A 194 1.30 15.51 -11.01
CA TYR A 194 2.52 15.19 -11.77
C TYR A 194 2.29 15.52 -13.25
N SER A 195 3.33 16.06 -13.90
CA SER A 195 3.28 16.54 -15.28
C SER A 195 3.75 15.51 -16.31
N SER A 196 4.37 14.41 -15.86
CA SER A 196 4.96 13.39 -16.75
C SER A 196 5.01 12.03 -16.07
N MET A 197 5.22 10.96 -16.87
CA MET A 197 5.45 9.61 -16.35
C MET A 197 6.73 9.54 -15.50
N ASP A 198 7.76 10.31 -15.83
CA ASP A 198 8.98 10.38 -15.03
C ASP A 198 8.70 11.01 -13.66
N ALA A 199 7.92 12.09 -13.60
CA ALA A 199 7.50 12.71 -12.34
C ALA A 199 6.64 11.75 -11.47
N LEU A 200 5.72 11.01 -12.10
CA LEU A 200 4.97 9.96 -11.41
C LEU A 200 5.92 8.87 -10.88
N ASN A 201 6.86 8.39 -11.71
CA ASN A 201 7.82 7.36 -11.30
C ASN A 201 8.76 7.85 -10.21
N ALA A 202 9.17 9.11 -10.21
CA ALA A 202 9.96 9.69 -9.14
C ALA A 202 9.22 9.56 -7.79
N HIS A 203 7.93 9.87 -7.76
CA HIS A 203 7.13 9.71 -6.54
C HIS A 203 6.93 8.23 -6.17
N LEU A 204 6.60 7.36 -7.12
CA LEU A 204 6.39 5.94 -6.86
C LEU A 204 7.66 5.24 -6.35
N ARG A 205 8.85 5.68 -6.77
CA ARG A 205 10.13 5.14 -6.30
C ARG A 205 10.38 5.37 -4.81
N LEU A 206 9.78 6.37 -4.19
CA LEU A 206 9.80 6.53 -2.73
C LEU A 206 9.19 5.33 -2.01
N TYR A 207 8.33 4.57 -2.70
CA TYR A 207 7.63 3.39 -2.21
C TYR A 207 8.13 2.08 -2.83
N ASN A 208 9.26 2.09 -3.53
CA ASN A 208 9.81 0.96 -4.27
C ASN A 208 8.87 0.42 -5.38
N ILE A 209 8.15 1.31 -6.04
CA ILE A 209 7.28 1.00 -7.18
C ILE A 209 7.73 1.77 -8.41
N GLU A 210 7.49 1.19 -9.58
CA GLU A 210 7.69 1.83 -10.87
C GLU A 210 6.53 1.52 -11.82
N ALA A 211 5.99 2.53 -12.48
CA ALA A 211 5.06 2.39 -13.59
C ALA A 211 5.86 2.18 -14.89
N TYR A 212 5.61 1.07 -15.59
CA TYR A 212 6.36 0.68 -16.78
C TYR A 212 5.43 0.37 -17.94
N ARG A 213 5.67 1.02 -19.08
CA ARG A 213 4.85 0.92 -20.31
C ARG A 213 5.46 0.01 -21.40
N GLY A 214 6.50 -0.74 -21.08
CA GLY A 214 7.27 -1.48 -22.07
C GLY A 214 8.39 -0.67 -22.70
N LYS A 215 9.28 -1.35 -23.43
CA LYS A 215 10.27 -0.70 -24.29
C LYS A 215 9.56 -0.13 -25.52
N GLU A 216 10.08 0.96 -26.04
CA GLU A 216 9.63 1.49 -27.33
C GLU A 216 9.70 0.40 -28.41
N GLY A 217 8.63 0.26 -29.19
CA GLY A 217 8.46 -0.79 -30.20
C GLY A 217 8.04 -2.18 -29.66
N SER A 218 7.92 -2.38 -28.34
CA SER A 218 7.36 -3.65 -27.80
C SER A 218 5.84 -3.70 -27.92
N ASP A 219 5.26 -4.91 -27.94
CA ASP A 219 3.80 -5.10 -27.98
C ASP A 219 3.08 -4.34 -26.86
N MET A 220 3.66 -4.34 -25.65
CA MET A 220 3.11 -3.59 -24.52
C MET A 220 3.09 -2.08 -24.80
N TYR A 221 4.14 -1.54 -25.44
CA TYR A 221 4.22 -0.13 -25.79
C TYR A 221 3.21 0.24 -26.89
N ILE A 222 3.14 -0.59 -27.95
CA ILE A 222 2.24 -0.41 -29.11
C ILE A 222 0.77 -0.42 -28.65
N HIS A 223 0.41 -1.40 -27.80
CA HIS A 223 -0.96 -1.53 -27.25
C HIS A 223 -1.23 -0.63 -26.04
N ARG A 224 -0.36 0.37 -25.76
CA ARG A 224 -0.51 1.32 -24.66
C ARG A 224 -0.68 0.66 -23.31
N GLY A 225 -0.05 -0.53 -23.13
CA GLY A 225 -0.08 -1.28 -21.88
C GLY A 225 0.68 -0.55 -20.76
N LEU A 226 0.26 -0.77 -19.52
CA LEU A 226 0.91 -0.26 -18.34
C LEU A 226 0.91 -1.32 -17.24
N VAL A 227 2.08 -1.50 -16.61
CA VAL A 227 2.24 -2.39 -15.46
C VAL A 227 2.95 -1.64 -14.34
N PHE A 228 2.68 -2.04 -13.10
CA PHE A 228 3.40 -1.57 -11.92
C PHE A 228 4.35 -2.66 -11.45
N ARG A 229 5.64 -2.33 -11.33
CA ARG A 229 6.71 -3.24 -10.92
C ARG A 229 7.17 -2.87 -9.52
N VAL A 230 7.55 -3.86 -8.73
CA VAL A 230 8.22 -3.64 -7.44
C VAL A 230 9.72 -3.54 -7.70
N LEU A 231 10.36 -2.60 -7.03
CA LEU A 231 11.80 -2.38 -7.07
C LEU A 231 12.45 -2.95 -5.81
N ASP A 232 13.68 -3.43 -5.94
CA ASP A 232 14.54 -3.73 -4.80
C ASP A 232 15.14 -2.45 -4.17
N GLU A 233 15.91 -2.60 -3.11
CA GLU A 233 16.55 -1.47 -2.41
C GLU A 233 17.57 -0.71 -3.29
N SER A 234 18.07 -1.35 -4.35
CA SER A 234 18.96 -0.71 -5.34
C SER A 234 18.19 0.00 -6.48
N GLY A 235 16.86 -0.08 -6.47
CA GLY A 235 15.97 0.48 -7.50
C GLY A 235 15.87 -0.37 -8.76
N LYS A 236 16.29 -1.65 -8.73
CA LYS A 236 16.15 -2.59 -9.85
C LYS A 236 14.77 -3.27 -9.79
N PRO A 237 14.12 -3.45 -10.95
CA PRO A 237 12.84 -4.17 -11.00
C PRO A 237 12.99 -5.63 -10.58
N LEU A 238 12.10 -6.08 -9.72
CA LEU A 238 11.91 -7.49 -9.40
C LEU A 238 11.02 -8.16 -10.46
N ALA A 239 10.98 -9.49 -10.45
CA ALA A 239 10.15 -10.25 -11.38
C ALA A 239 8.64 -10.03 -11.22
N ALA A 240 8.20 -9.54 -10.05
CA ALA A 240 6.80 -9.29 -9.77
C ALA A 240 6.31 -8.00 -10.46
N TYR A 241 5.25 -8.12 -11.27
CA TYR A 241 4.55 -7.00 -11.89
C TYR A 241 3.03 -7.22 -11.85
N PHE A 242 2.28 -6.13 -11.90
CA PHE A 242 0.82 -6.12 -11.88
C PHE A 242 0.30 -5.21 -12.99
N LYS A 243 -0.69 -5.68 -13.76
CA LYS A 243 -1.29 -4.87 -14.82
C LYS A 243 -2.11 -3.72 -14.22
N ALA A 244 -2.10 -2.57 -14.87
CA ALA A 244 -2.91 -1.42 -14.46
C ALA A 244 -4.42 -1.74 -14.41
N SER A 245 -4.89 -2.66 -15.29
CA SER A 245 -6.27 -3.14 -15.30
C SER A 245 -6.67 -3.96 -14.08
N ASP A 246 -5.71 -4.52 -13.34
CA ASP A 246 -5.95 -5.41 -12.22
C ASP A 246 -6.28 -4.65 -10.92
N PHE A 247 -6.09 -3.33 -10.90
CA PHE A 247 -6.39 -2.46 -9.77
C PHE A 247 -7.81 -1.90 -9.87
N ASP A 248 -8.45 -1.65 -8.73
CA ASP A 248 -9.84 -1.18 -8.66
C ASP A 248 -10.03 0.14 -9.41
N ASN A 249 -9.09 1.06 -9.30
CA ASN A 249 -9.11 2.37 -9.97
C ASN A 249 -8.70 2.30 -11.45
N LYS A 250 -8.25 1.12 -11.95
CA LYS A 250 -7.76 0.89 -13.31
C LYS A 250 -6.94 2.08 -13.84
N PRO A 251 -5.75 2.34 -13.27
CA PRO A 251 -4.91 3.50 -13.64
C PRO A 251 -4.21 3.24 -14.99
N THR A 252 -5.00 3.22 -16.06
CA THR A 252 -4.50 3.02 -17.44
C THR A 252 -3.66 4.21 -17.91
N LEU A 253 -2.80 3.98 -18.90
CA LEU A 253 -1.94 5.03 -19.45
C LEU A 253 -2.75 6.24 -19.91
N ASP A 254 -3.89 6.04 -20.59
CA ASP A 254 -4.75 7.14 -21.06
C ASP A 254 -5.30 8.00 -19.92
N LYS A 255 -5.72 7.38 -18.81
CA LYS A 255 -6.18 8.12 -17.62
C LYS A 255 -5.06 8.94 -17.00
N LEU A 256 -3.84 8.38 -16.96
CA LEU A 256 -2.69 9.08 -16.40
C LEU A 256 -2.27 10.25 -17.29
N GLU A 257 -2.21 10.07 -18.61
CA GLU A 257 -1.85 11.13 -19.56
C GLU A 257 -2.87 12.27 -19.53
N LYS A 258 -4.19 11.95 -19.49
CA LYS A 258 -5.23 12.97 -19.32
C LYS A 258 -5.00 13.81 -18.06
N ARG A 259 -4.73 13.15 -16.93
CA ARG A 259 -4.47 13.82 -15.65
C ARG A 259 -3.20 14.67 -15.68
N MET A 260 -2.15 14.20 -16.35
CA MET A 260 -0.91 14.95 -16.55
C MET A 260 -1.17 16.24 -17.36
N ALA A 261 -1.97 16.13 -18.43
CA ALA A 261 -2.34 17.28 -19.23
C ALA A 261 -3.21 18.30 -18.45
N GLU A 262 -4.09 17.82 -17.57
CA GLU A 262 -4.85 18.69 -16.68
C GLU A 262 -3.93 19.40 -15.66
N THR A 263 -2.98 18.67 -15.07
CA THR A 263 -1.99 19.23 -14.13
C THR A 263 -1.15 20.37 -14.73
N LEU A 264 -0.78 20.26 -16.01
CA LEU A 264 0.00 21.29 -16.70
C LEU A 264 -0.76 22.61 -16.91
N LYS A 265 -2.09 22.54 -16.90
CA LYS A 265 -2.95 23.73 -17.10
C LYS A 265 -3.30 24.47 -15.81
N GLU A 266 -2.94 23.93 -14.64
CA GLU A 266 -3.32 24.52 -13.36
C GLU A 266 -2.48 25.76 -13.02
N GLU A 267 -3.13 26.88 -12.76
CA GLU A 267 -2.48 28.15 -12.32
C GLU A 267 -1.76 27.99 -10.98
N LEU A 268 -2.30 27.20 -10.05
CA LEU A 268 -1.69 26.90 -8.74
C LEU A 268 -0.34 26.20 -8.86
N ARG A 269 -0.07 25.51 -9.99
CA ARG A 269 1.22 24.83 -10.20
C ARG A 269 2.40 25.82 -10.16
N GLN A 270 2.22 27.02 -10.64
CA GLN A 270 3.26 28.06 -10.61
C GLN A 270 3.57 28.51 -9.18
N GLN A 271 2.58 28.64 -8.32
CA GLN A 271 2.78 29.00 -6.91
C GLN A 271 3.50 27.86 -6.16
N HIS A 272 3.10 26.61 -6.39
CA HIS A 272 3.77 25.45 -5.82
C HIS A 272 5.24 25.34 -6.28
N ARG A 273 5.50 25.58 -7.54
CA ARG A 273 6.86 25.66 -8.09
C ARG A 273 7.70 26.73 -7.39
N GLN A 274 7.14 27.93 -7.20
CA GLN A 274 7.83 29.04 -6.55
C GLN A 274 8.21 28.70 -5.10
N ARG A 275 7.35 28.00 -4.36
CA ARG A 275 7.67 27.51 -3.01
C ARG A 275 8.93 26.63 -3.01
N VAL A 276 8.99 25.65 -3.90
CA VAL A 276 10.14 24.72 -3.99
C VAL A 276 11.41 25.46 -4.39
N THR A 277 11.35 26.33 -5.40
CA THR A 277 12.51 27.11 -5.85
C THR A 277 13.03 28.05 -4.77
N THR A 278 12.16 28.74 -4.03
CA THR A 278 12.55 29.63 -2.93
C THR A 278 13.27 28.85 -1.82
N LEU A 279 12.76 27.68 -1.43
CA LEU A 279 13.41 26.82 -0.43
C LEU A 279 14.78 26.30 -0.89
N LEU A 280 14.90 25.95 -2.17
CA LEU A 280 16.16 25.50 -2.76
C LEU A 280 17.19 26.65 -2.77
N GLU A 281 16.84 27.82 -3.29
CA GLU A 281 17.76 28.99 -3.35
C GLU A 281 18.22 29.39 -1.96
N TRP A 282 17.29 29.55 -1.01
CA TRP A 282 17.62 29.92 0.35
C TRP A 282 18.65 29.00 1.01
N ASN A 283 18.62 27.70 0.68
CA ASN A 283 19.50 26.73 1.28
C ASN A 283 20.79 26.52 0.49
N ILE A 284 20.76 26.49 -0.84
CA ILE A 284 21.93 26.27 -1.71
C ILE A 284 22.96 27.41 -1.56
N THR A 285 22.52 28.65 -1.28
CA THR A 285 23.39 29.80 -1.12
C THR A 285 24.21 29.80 0.19
N LYS A 286 23.91 28.91 1.14
CA LYS A 286 24.63 28.80 2.41
C LYS A 286 26.04 28.18 2.19
N LYS A 287 27.10 28.80 2.69
CA LYS A 287 28.51 28.41 2.52
C LYS A 287 28.87 26.96 2.93
N SER A 288 28.11 26.32 3.79
CA SER A 288 28.38 24.97 4.32
C SER A 288 27.34 23.92 3.88
N MET A 289 26.58 24.19 2.81
CA MET A 289 25.54 23.28 2.34
C MET A 289 26.17 22.20 1.44
N ASP A 290 26.01 20.95 1.84
CA ASP A 290 26.26 19.79 1.00
C ASP A 290 24.93 19.10 0.62
N LEU A 291 24.98 18.17 -0.30
CA LEU A 291 23.79 17.47 -0.79
C LEU A 291 23.04 16.74 0.33
N SER A 292 23.75 16.06 1.23
CA SER A 292 23.15 15.31 2.36
C SER A 292 22.43 16.23 3.34
N THR A 293 23.03 17.41 3.60
CA THR A 293 22.42 18.43 4.45
C THR A 293 21.20 19.06 3.79
N LEU A 294 21.28 19.34 2.48
CA LEU A 294 20.14 19.84 1.72
C LEU A 294 18.96 18.87 1.74
N GLU A 295 19.21 17.57 1.52
CA GLU A 295 18.18 16.54 1.59
C GLU A 295 17.47 16.52 2.96
N LYS A 296 18.24 16.59 4.06
CA LYS A 296 17.69 16.64 5.42
C LYS A 296 16.86 17.91 5.69
N VAL A 297 17.32 19.05 5.21
CA VAL A 297 16.62 20.34 5.36
C VAL A 297 15.31 20.31 4.57
N LEU A 298 15.35 19.88 3.32
CA LEU A 298 14.17 19.77 2.48
C LEU A 298 13.17 18.73 3.01
N GLN A 299 13.66 17.65 3.59
CA GLN A 299 12.79 16.66 4.23
C GLN A 299 12.01 17.24 5.43
N ARG A 300 12.62 18.13 6.22
CA ARG A 300 11.91 18.87 7.28
C ARG A 300 10.82 19.77 6.74
N GLU A 301 11.06 20.34 5.55
CA GLU A 301 10.10 21.15 4.80
C GLU A 301 9.09 20.30 3.99
N GLN A 302 9.06 18.98 4.24
CA GLN A 302 8.19 18.05 3.54
C GLN A 302 8.47 17.95 2.03
N ILE A 303 9.73 18.10 1.62
CA ILE A 303 10.15 17.91 0.23
C ILE A 303 11.15 16.75 0.17
N SER A 304 10.86 15.75 -0.66
CA SER A 304 11.78 14.64 -0.95
C SER A 304 12.50 14.88 -2.26
N ILE A 305 13.84 14.72 -2.27
CA ILE A 305 14.64 14.69 -3.48
C ILE A 305 14.71 13.25 -3.99
N VAL A 306 14.45 13.04 -5.27
CA VAL A 306 14.51 11.73 -5.90
C VAL A 306 15.43 11.76 -7.11
N TRP A 307 16.47 10.93 -7.08
CA TRP A 307 17.42 10.78 -8.17
C TRP A 307 17.02 9.60 -9.05
N MET A 308 16.93 9.83 -10.36
CA MET A 308 16.60 8.79 -11.34
C MET A 308 17.66 8.72 -12.42
N LYS A 309 18.05 7.51 -12.84
CA LYS A 309 18.92 7.30 -13.99
C LYS A 309 18.11 7.42 -15.28
N GLU A 310 18.64 8.13 -16.27
CA GLU A 310 18.06 8.26 -17.59
C GLU A 310 18.66 7.20 -18.53
N GLY A 311 17.85 6.21 -18.90
CA GLY A 311 18.27 5.18 -19.84
C GLY A 311 19.43 4.28 -19.33
N ARG A 312 20.32 3.88 -20.26
CA ARG A 312 21.51 3.05 -19.98
C ARG A 312 22.77 3.88 -19.63
N GLY A 313 22.67 5.20 -19.66
CA GLY A 313 23.79 6.11 -19.40
C GLY A 313 23.92 6.52 -17.94
N ASP A 314 24.98 7.25 -17.64
CA ASP A 314 25.23 7.84 -16.30
C ASP A 314 24.44 9.15 -16.06
N THR A 315 23.68 9.60 -17.05
CA THR A 315 22.85 10.80 -16.94
C THR A 315 21.78 10.57 -15.87
N GLN A 316 21.70 11.53 -14.96
CA GLN A 316 20.69 11.48 -13.88
C GLN A 316 19.73 12.64 -14.02
N LYS A 317 18.46 12.36 -13.70
CA LYS A 317 17.43 13.37 -13.46
C LYS A 317 17.20 13.51 -11.96
N VAL A 318 16.84 14.68 -11.51
CA VAL A 318 16.43 14.95 -10.14
C VAL A 318 15.00 15.47 -10.14
N PHE A 319 14.21 14.93 -9.22
CA PHE A 319 12.82 15.31 -8.98
C PHE A 319 12.63 15.76 -7.56
N TYR A 320 11.72 16.70 -7.36
CA TYR A 320 11.33 17.23 -6.07
C TYR A 320 9.87 16.89 -5.81
N VAL A 321 9.61 16.08 -4.79
CA VAL A 321 8.27 15.68 -4.36
C VAL A 321 7.90 16.54 -3.16
N ASP A 322 7.06 17.54 -3.36
CA ASP A 322 6.54 18.39 -2.29
C ASP A 322 5.27 17.76 -1.71
N HIS A 323 5.38 17.22 -0.50
CA HIS A 323 4.31 16.56 0.20
C HIS A 323 3.28 17.55 0.79
N SER A 324 3.67 18.80 1.01
CA SER A 324 2.77 19.85 1.51
C SER A 324 1.80 20.32 0.44
N THR A 325 2.30 20.61 -0.76
CA THR A 325 1.47 21.04 -1.91
C THR A 325 0.99 19.87 -2.76
N ARG A 326 1.52 18.65 -2.48
CA ARG A 326 1.21 17.43 -3.23
C ARG A 326 1.53 17.54 -4.72
N ALA A 327 2.64 18.18 -5.05
CA ALA A 327 3.12 18.39 -6.40
C ALA A 327 4.50 17.77 -6.61
N VAL A 328 4.75 17.28 -7.82
CA VAL A 328 6.04 16.72 -8.23
C VAL A 328 6.61 17.55 -9.37
N PHE A 329 7.87 17.94 -9.24
CA PHE A 329 8.57 18.77 -10.22
C PHE A 329 9.85 18.10 -10.70
N ASP A 330 10.09 18.12 -12.01
CA ASP A 330 11.41 17.85 -12.57
C ASP A 330 12.36 19.03 -12.24
N GLY A 331 13.62 18.75 -11.95
CA GLY A 331 14.61 19.78 -11.67
C GLY A 331 14.74 20.80 -12.81
N LYS A 332 14.62 20.36 -14.06
CA LYS A 332 14.59 21.25 -15.23
C LYS A 332 13.36 22.16 -15.27
N GLU A 333 12.20 21.66 -14.79
CA GLU A 333 10.96 22.43 -14.72
C GLU A 333 11.04 23.57 -13.69
N LEU A 334 11.84 23.39 -12.64
CA LEU A 334 12.05 24.43 -11.63
C LEU A 334 12.89 25.60 -12.13
N GLY A 335 13.67 25.40 -13.19
CA GLY A 335 14.53 26.44 -13.83
C GLY A 335 15.99 26.05 -13.87
N ASN A 336 16.80 26.96 -14.40
CA ASN A 336 18.25 26.77 -14.52
C ASN A 336 18.90 26.72 -13.13
N GLY A 337 19.55 25.60 -12.81
CA GLY A 337 20.30 25.47 -11.55
C GLY A 337 19.76 24.41 -10.60
N TYR A 338 18.63 23.76 -10.90
CA TYR A 338 18.01 22.74 -10.06
C TYR A 338 17.99 21.35 -10.69
N ASP A 339 18.52 21.22 -11.91
CA ASP A 339 18.74 19.94 -12.55
C ASP A 339 19.89 19.16 -11.89
N ALA A 340 19.97 17.86 -12.19
CA ALA A 340 20.90 16.95 -11.52
C ALA A 340 22.39 17.34 -11.70
N ALA A 341 22.77 17.83 -12.88
CA ALA A 341 24.15 18.19 -13.18
C ALA A 341 24.55 19.47 -12.44
N THR A 342 23.73 20.50 -12.55
CA THR A 342 23.97 21.82 -11.93
C THR A 342 23.92 21.74 -10.41
N LEU A 343 22.98 20.95 -9.85
CA LEU A 343 22.87 20.79 -8.40
C LEU A 343 24.15 20.15 -7.80
N ARG A 344 24.73 19.16 -8.50
CA ARG A 344 26.00 18.55 -8.09
C ARG A 344 27.20 19.50 -8.19
N GLN A 345 27.20 20.40 -9.17
CA GLN A 345 28.25 21.42 -9.29
C GLN A 345 28.15 22.48 -8.19
N ARG A 346 26.92 22.85 -7.82
CA ARG A 346 26.68 23.87 -6.78
C ARG A 346 26.90 23.36 -5.34
N LEU A 347 26.77 22.04 -5.13
CA LEU A 347 26.87 21.44 -3.79
C LEU A 347 28.05 20.45 -3.74
N PRO A 348 29.06 20.68 -2.88
CA PRO A 348 30.16 19.75 -2.70
C PRO A 348 29.65 18.40 -2.21
N GLN A 349 30.20 17.32 -2.75
CA GLN A 349 29.91 15.96 -2.26
C GLN A 349 30.68 15.75 -0.96
N THR A 350 29.98 15.24 0.06
CA THR A 350 30.64 14.90 1.33
C THR A 350 31.62 13.74 1.09
N GLN A 351 32.88 13.88 1.48
CA GLN A 351 33.98 12.89 1.31
C GLN A 351 33.68 11.48 1.90
N VAL A 352 32.60 11.32 2.67
CA VAL A 352 32.17 10.06 3.27
C VAL A 352 31.70 9.01 2.23
N GLN A 353 31.22 9.44 1.06
CA GLN A 353 30.79 8.49 0.03
C GLN A 353 31.97 7.98 -0.80
N GLU A 354 33.01 8.76 -1.02
CA GLU A 354 34.24 8.31 -1.68
C GLU A 354 35.00 7.27 -0.85
N GLN A 355 35.04 7.41 0.47
CA GLN A 355 35.67 6.43 1.35
C GLN A 355 34.90 5.09 1.38
N LYS A 356 33.57 5.10 1.33
CA LYS A 356 32.78 3.86 1.21
C LYS A 356 32.92 3.17 -0.14
N GLN A 357 32.98 3.93 -1.23
CA GLN A 357 33.21 3.37 -2.58
C GLN A 357 34.65 2.83 -2.72
N THR A 358 35.64 3.52 -2.17
CA THR A 358 37.04 3.11 -2.18
C THR A 358 37.26 1.87 -1.30
N LEU A 359 36.58 1.78 -0.14
CA LEU A 359 36.60 0.58 0.71
C LEU A 359 35.92 -0.62 0.06
N GLN A 360 34.78 -0.43 -0.60
CA GLN A 360 34.11 -1.50 -1.36
C GLN A 360 34.90 -1.95 -2.57
N HIS A 361 35.60 -1.02 -3.27
CA HIS A 361 36.50 -1.36 -4.38
C HIS A 361 37.71 -2.11 -3.90
N ARG A 362 38.33 -1.73 -2.76
CA ARG A 362 39.46 -2.44 -2.12
C ARG A 362 39.06 -3.84 -1.62
N GLN A 363 37.87 -3.99 -1.03
CA GLN A 363 37.36 -5.30 -0.62
C GLN A 363 37.08 -6.22 -1.82
N ARG A 364 36.53 -5.71 -2.94
CA ARG A 364 36.35 -6.49 -4.17
C ARG A 364 37.65 -6.86 -4.85
N HIS A 365 38.68 -6.03 -4.78
CA HIS A 365 40.02 -6.37 -5.28
C HIS A 365 40.72 -7.43 -4.43
N ARG A 366 40.56 -7.34 -3.10
CA ARG A 366 41.16 -8.33 -2.19
C ARG A 366 40.57 -9.73 -2.35
N LEU A 367 39.26 -9.84 -2.56
CA LEU A 367 38.58 -11.14 -2.82
C LEU A 367 38.88 -11.73 -4.22
N ARG A 368 39.55 -11.00 -5.10
CA ARG A 368 39.94 -11.48 -6.44
C ARG A 368 41.37 -12.09 -6.48
N TYR A 369 42.13 -11.94 -5.41
CA TYR A 369 43.50 -12.47 -5.29
C TYR A 369 43.60 -13.56 -4.21
N GLU A 370 42.53 -13.91 -3.53
CA GLU A 370 42.42 -14.99 -2.54
C GLU A 370 41.67 -16.23 -3.07
N LEU A 371 41.32 -16.27 -4.36
CA LEU A 371 40.82 -17.43 -5.11
C LEU A 371 41.81 -17.74 -6.24
#